data_91f4cd69a92bd5ee62fc9c96bd524e6e
#
_entry.id   91f4cd69a92bd5ee62fc9c96bd524e6e
#
_cell.length_a   1.000
_cell.length_b   1.000
_cell.length_c   1.000
_cell.angle_alpha   90.00
_cell.angle_beta   90.00
_cell.angle_gamma   90.00
#
_symmetry.space_group_name_H-M   'P 1'
#
loop_
_entity.id
_entity.type
_entity.pdbx_description
1 polymer ?
#
loop_
_entity_poly.entity_id
_entity_poly.type
_entity_poly.pdbx_seq_one_letter_code
_entity_poly.pdbx_strand_id
1 'polypeptide(L)'
;SAASDVYKRQGASLEKDIAGLYEDNKFLKANTEKNKKDIRTLYKNMESAYQKMGLVKYDAFNQMGGQLSFSLALLDENNNGFIINSVHSSEGCYSYTKEIKLGQCAIDLGAEEAEALAMAMGE
;
A
#
# COMPACT_ATOMS: atom_id res chain seq x y z
N SER A 1 -44.92 35.30 -35.36
CA SER A 1 -45.50 36.03 -34.22
C SER A 1 -44.54 36.03 -33.03
N ALA A 2 -44.76 36.91 -32.10
CA ALA A 2 -43.94 36.98 -30.88
C ALA A 2 -43.99 35.68 -30.07
N ALA A 3 -45.14 35.05 -29.97
CA ALA A 3 -45.33 33.77 -29.29
C ALA A 3 -44.56 32.64 -29.98
N SER A 4 -44.56 32.59 -31.30
CA SER A 4 -43.83 31.62 -32.10
C SER A 4 -42.31 31.78 -31.93
N ASP A 5 -41.82 33.01 -31.88
CA ASP A 5 -40.42 33.31 -31.70
C ASP A 5 -39.93 32.94 -30.29
N VAL A 6 -40.75 33.16 -29.27
CA VAL A 6 -40.46 32.74 -27.90
C VAL A 6 -40.37 31.21 -27.81
N TYR A 7 -41.33 30.51 -28.43
CA TYR A 7 -41.37 29.06 -28.47
C TYR A 7 -40.11 28.47 -29.16
N LYS A 8 -39.69 29.05 -30.26
CA LYS A 8 -38.49 28.65 -30.98
C LYS A 8 -37.22 28.85 -30.14
N ARG A 9 -37.14 29.96 -29.41
CA ARG A 9 -36.00 30.24 -28.53
C ARG A 9 -35.94 29.27 -27.35
N GLN A 10 -37.10 28.91 -26.77
CA GLN A 10 -37.18 27.92 -25.71
C GLN A 10 -36.73 26.53 -26.18
N GLY A 11 -37.14 26.14 -27.40
CA GLY A 11 -36.74 24.90 -28.01
C GLY A 11 -35.24 24.85 -28.30
N ALA A 12 -34.66 25.93 -28.83
CA ALA A 12 -33.22 26.01 -29.07
C ALA A 12 -32.41 25.99 -27.77
N SER A 13 -32.89 26.64 -26.71
CA SER A 13 -32.26 26.62 -25.40
C SER A 13 -32.29 25.23 -24.80
N LEU A 14 -33.42 24.52 -24.89
CA LEU A 14 -33.56 23.15 -24.42
C LEU A 14 -32.63 22.20 -25.16
N GLU A 15 -32.55 22.30 -26.48
CA GLU A 15 -31.64 21.51 -27.28
C GLU A 15 -30.18 21.72 -26.87
N LYS A 16 -29.80 22.97 -26.60
CA LYS A 16 -28.46 23.31 -26.14
C LYS A 16 -28.19 22.70 -24.75
N ASP A 17 -29.16 22.75 -23.83
CA ASP A 17 -29.05 22.16 -22.51
C ASP A 17 -28.94 20.66 -22.58
N ILE A 18 -29.69 19.99 -23.45
CA ILE A 18 -29.60 18.55 -23.67
C ILE A 18 -28.23 18.17 -24.23
N ALA A 19 -27.74 18.92 -25.20
CA ALA A 19 -26.41 18.70 -25.77
C ALA A 19 -25.32 18.88 -24.73
N GLY A 20 -25.44 19.89 -23.84
CA GLY A 20 -24.52 20.12 -22.76
C GLY A 20 -24.51 18.97 -21.73
N LEU A 21 -25.70 18.46 -21.37
CA LEU A 21 -25.81 17.29 -20.48
C LEU A 21 -25.20 16.04 -21.10
N TYR A 22 -25.40 15.83 -22.38
CA TYR A 22 -24.82 14.72 -23.12
C TYR A 22 -23.29 14.78 -23.10
N GLU A 23 -22.71 15.95 -23.38
CA GLU A 23 -21.25 16.14 -23.34
C GLU A 23 -20.69 15.96 -21.92
N ASP A 24 -21.37 16.51 -20.89
CA ASP A 24 -20.98 16.33 -19.49
C ASP A 24 -21.01 14.87 -19.09
N ASN A 25 -22.08 14.14 -19.49
CA ASN A 25 -22.19 12.71 -19.18
C ASN A 25 -21.09 11.90 -19.86
N LYS A 26 -20.78 12.23 -21.10
CA LYS A 26 -19.69 11.60 -21.85
C LYS A 26 -18.34 11.84 -21.17
N PHE A 27 -18.08 13.07 -20.73
CA PHE A 27 -16.88 13.43 -19.98
C PHE A 27 -16.79 12.65 -18.67
N LEU A 28 -17.86 12.61 -17.89
CA LEU A 28 -17.91 11.90 -16.60
C LEU A 28 -17.69 10.40 -16.79
N LYS A 29 -18.27 9.83 -17.85
CA LYS A 29 -18.10 8.41 -18.17
C LYS A 29 -16.63 8.09 -18.51
N ALA A 30 -16.01 8.92 -19.34
CA ALA A 30 -14.61 8.75 -19.71
C ALA A 30 -13.69 8.90 -18.50
N ASN A 31 -13.98 9.86 -17.62
CA ASN A 31 -13.23 10.09 -16.39
C ASN A 31 -13.37 8.92 -15.41
N THR A 32 -14.58 8.36 -15.30
CA THR A 32 -14.83 7.18 -14.47
C THR A 32 -14.03 5.97 -14.97
N GLU A 33 -14.00 5.73 -16.28
CA GLU A 33 -13.21 4.64 -16.86
C GLU A 33 -11.72 4.83 -16.62
N LYS A 34 -11.22 6.05 -16.76
CA LYS A 34 -9.82 6.37 -16.44
C LYS A 34 -9.51 6.12 -14.98
N ASN A 35 -10.39 6.55 -14.06
CA ASN A 35 -10.20 6.35 -12.63
C ASN A 35 -10.18 4.88 -12.27
N LYS A 36 -11.06 4.07 -12.84
CA LYS A 36 -11.06 2.63 -12.64
C LYS A 36 -9.74 1.99 -13.08
N LYS A 37 -9.23 2.40 -14.24
CA LYS A 37 -7.95 1.91 -14.75
C LYS A 37 -6.80 2.31 -13.84
N ASP A 38 -6.78 3.55 -13.36
CA ASP A 38 -5.75 4.06 -12.47
C ASP A 38 -5.78 3.31 -11.13
N ILE A 39 -6.96 3.03 -10.59
CA ILE A 39 -7.12 2.25 -9.36
C ILE A 39 -6.58 0.84 -9.55
N ARG A 40 -6.90 0.17 -10.64
CA ARG A 40 -6.36 -1.17 -10.92
C ARG A 40 -4.83 -1.15 -11.00
N THR A 41 -4.25 -0.14 -11.61
CA THR A 41 -2.80 0.02 -11.70
C THR A 41 -2.18 0.25 -10.33
N LEU A 42 -2.80 1.08 -9.49
CA LEU A 42 -2.35 1.33 -8.13
C LEU A 42 -2.39 0.05 -7.28
N TYR A 43 -3.48 -0.71 -7.34
CA TYR A 43 -3.58 -1.98 -6.61
C TYR A 43 -2.50 -2.97 -7.05
N LYS A 44 -2.26 -3.08 -8.34
CA LYS A 44 -1.22 -3.96 -8.87
C LYS A 44 0.17 -3.55 -8.38
N ASN A 45 0.46 -2.24 -8.38
CA ASN A 45 1.75 -1.74 -7.91
C ASN A 45 1.92 -1.94 -6.42
N MET A 46 0.82 -1.86 -5.64
CA MET A 46 0.86 -2.10 -4.20
C MET A 46 1.18 -3.54 -3.83
N GLU A 47 0.87 -4.50 -4.68
CA GLU A 47 1.12 -5.92 -4.39
C GLU A 47 2.59 -6.21 -4.08
N SER A 48 3.51 -5.52 -4.73
CA SER A 48 4.95 -5.69 -4.55
C SER A 48 5.58 -4.67 -3.59
N ALA A 49 4.81 -3.73 -3.08
CA ALA A 49 5.30 -2.77 -2.08
C ALA A 49 5.31 -3.40 -0.69
N TYR A 50 6.28 -3.03 0.14
CA TYR A 50 6.29 -3.47 1.52
C TYR A 50 5.21 -2.72 2.29
N GLN A 51 4.23 -3.46 2.81
CA GLN A 51 3.05 -2.93 3.47
C GLN A 51 2.94 -3.35 4.93
N LYS A 52 3.65 -4.41 5.31
CA LYS A 52 3.55 -5.04 6.61
C LYS A 52 4.88 -4.95 7.32
N MET A 53 4.86 -4.57 8.57
CA MET A 53 6.07 -4.39 9.36
C MET A 53 5.90 -4.97 10.75
N GLY A 54 6.95 -5.63 11.22
CA GLY A 54 7.06 -6.04 12.61
C GLY A 54 8.44 -5.64 13.13
N LEU A 55 8.49 -5.02 14.30
CA LEU A 55 9.74 -4.59 14.92
C LEU A 55 9.77 -5.10 16.36
N VAL A 56 10.82 -5.84 16.70
CA VAL A 56 11.10 -6.30 18.04
C VAL A 56 12.47 -5.79 18.46
N LYS A 57 12.50 -5.02 19.53
CA LYS A 57 13.74 -4.54 20.13
C LYS A 57 14.08 -5.42 21.33
N TYR A 58 15.35 -5.71 21.52
CA TYR A 58 15.77 -6.58 22.61
C TYR A 58 17.20 -6.27 23.03
N ASP A 59 17.57 -6.81 24.19
CA ASP A 59 18.94 -6.76 24.70
C ASP A 59 19.53 -8.16 24.62
N ALA A 60 20.33 -8.39 23.58
CA ALA A 60 20.82 -9.73 23.26
C ALA A 60 21.75 -10.32 24.36
N PHE A 61 22.47 -9.45 25.06
CA PHE A 61 23.53 -9.89 25.97
C PHE A 61 23.40 -9.33 27.39
N ASN A 62 22.38 -8.53 27.66
CA ASN A 62 22.21 -7.82 28.95
C ASN A 62 23.42 -6.96 29.33
N GLN A 63 24.19 -6.52 28.34
CA GLN A 63 25.44 -5.77 28.54
C GLN A 63 25.32 -4.29 28.31
N MET A 64 24.31 -3.91 27.54
CA MET A 64 24.08 -2.51 27.13
C MET A 64 22.97 -1.92 28.01
N GLY A 65 23.04 -0.63 28.27
CA GLY A 65 22.03 0.06 29.06
C GLY A 65 20.69 0.25 28.40
N GLY A 66 20.24 -0.69 27.55
CA GLY A 66 18.96 -0.62 26.83
C GLY A 66 18.87 -1.67 25.74
N GLN A 67 17.74 -1.66 25.05
CA GLN A 67 17.43 -2.59 23.97
C GLN A 67 17.94 -2.02 22.64
N LEU A 68 19.19 -2.27 22.30
CA LEU A 68 19.83 -1.80 21.07
C LEU A 68 19.75 -2.81 19.93
N SER A 69 19.62 -4.09 20.22
CA SER A 69 19.42 -5.13 19.23
C SER A 69 17.98 -5.09 18.71
N PHE A 70 17.77 -5.49 17.47
CA PHE A 70 16.41 -5.51 16.92
C PHE A 70 16.26 -6.55 15.82
N SER A 71 15.03 -7.00 15.63
CA SER A 71 14.58 -7.76 14.48
C SER A 71 13.50 -6.95 13.79
N LEU A 72 13.65 -6.71 12.49
CA LEU A 72 12.69 -5.97 11.67
C LEU A 72 12.24 -6.85 10.53
N ALA A 73 10.94 -7.11 10.45
CA ALA A 73 10.33 -7.83 9.34
C ALA A 73 9.58 -6.85 8.43
N LEU A 74 9.84 -6.92 7.14
CA LEU A 74 9.11 -6.17 6.11
C LEU A 74 8.56 -7.14 5.08
N LEU A 75 7.25 -7.08 4.85
CA LEU A 75 6.55 -7.98 3.95
C LEU A 75 5.65 -7.20 3.00
N ASP A 76 5.47 -7.75 1.80
CA ASP A 76 4.47 -7.27 0.86
C ASP A 76 3.09 -7.89 1.17
N GLU A 77 2.11 -7.63 0.31
CA GLU A 77 0.75 -8.16 0.48
C GLU A 77 0.69 -9.68 0.56
N ASN A 78 1.60 -10.36 -0.12
CA ASN A 78 1.64 -11.83 -0.20
C ASN A 78 2.56 -12.46 0.85
N ASN A 79 2.98 -11.69 1.84
CA ASN A 79 3.91 -12.12 2.89
C ASN A 79 5.28 -12.52 2.34
N ASN A 80 5.72 -11.86 1.28
CA ASN A 80 7.06 -11.96 0.75
C ASN A 80 7.88 -10.76 1.19
N GLY A 81 9.10 -10.98 1.59
CA GLY A 81 9.98 -9.90 2.01
C GLY A 81 11.20 -10.43 2.72
N PHE A 82 11.58 -9.80 3.80
CA PHE A 82 12.80 -10.15 4.52
C PHE A 82 12.74 -9.72 5.98
N ILE A 83 13.63 -10.33 6.75
CA ILE A 83 13.90 -9.91 8.12
C ILE A 83 15.34 -9.41 8.17
N ILE A 84 15.55 -8.26 8.81
CA ILE A 84 16.86 -7.79 9.22
C ILE A 84 16.96 -8.01 10.71
N ASN A 85 18.00 -8.71 11.15
CA ASN A 85 18.31 -8.82 12.56
C ASN A 85 19.65 -8.16 12.82
N SER A 86 19.68 -7.22 13.76
CA SER A 86 20.88 -6.49 14.13
C SER A 86 21.18 -6.75 15.60
N VAL A 87 22.34 -7.30 15.88
CA VAL A 87 22.75 -7.68 17.22
C VAL A 87 23.84 -6.74 17.70
N HIS A 88 23.61 -6.11 18.83
CA HIS A 88 24.50 -5.15 19.44
C HIS A 88 25.07 -5.71 20.74
N SER A 89 26.39 -5.68 20.87
CA SER A 89 27.11 -6.06 22.08
C SER A 89 28.13 -4.98 22.48
N SER A 90 28.74 -5.11 23.62
CA SER A 90 29.81 -4.20 24.07
C SER A 90 31.04 -4.26 23.16
N GLU A 91 31.20 -5.32 22.37
CA GLU A 91 32.36 -5.54 21.51
C GLU A 91 32.11 -5.16 20.05
N GLY A 92 30.90 -4.76 19.71
CA GLY A 92 30.51 -4.37 18.36
C GLY A 92 29.11 -4.81 18.02
N CYS A 93 28.77 -4.64 16.75
CA CYS A 93 27.47 -5.09 16.24
C CYS A 93 27.63 -5.80 14.91
N TYR A 94 26.68 -6.69 14.60
CA TYR A 94 26.57 -7.32 13.31
C TYR A 94 25.10 -7.43 12.89
N SER A 95 24.89 -7.44 11.59
CA SER A 95 23.56 -7.53 11.03
C SER A 95 23.52 -8.57 9.93
N TYR A 96 22.38 -9.22 9.76
CA TYR A 96 22.15 -10.16 8.68
C TYR A 96 20.68 -10.14 8.27
N THR A 97 20.39 -10.68 7.11
CA THR A 97 19.03 -10.75 6.58
C THR A 97 18.65 -12.19 6.30
N LYS A 98 17.36 -12.48 6.45
CA LYS A 98 16.75 -13.75 6.05
C LYS A 98 15.58 -13.47 5.13
N GLU A 99 15.50 -14.18 4.01
CA GLU A 99 14.41 -14.01 3.05
C GLU A 99 13.16 -14.72 3.53
N ILE A 100 12.01 -14.06 3.35
CA ILE A 100 10.69 -14.62 3.67
C ILE A 100 9.93 -14.79 2.36
N LYS A 101 9.39 -15.99 2.14
CA LYS A 101 8.54 -16.31 0.99
C LYS A 101 7.24 -16.92 1.49
N LEU A 102 6.14 -16.30 1.12
CA LEU A 102 4.79 -16.73 1.51
C LEU A 102 4.68 -16.96 3.03
N GLY A 103 5.29 -16.05 3.80
CA GLY A 103 5.26 -16.09 5.25
C GLY A 103 6.19 -17.10 5.90
N GLN A 104 7.08 -17.72 5.12
CA GLN A 104 7.98 -18.77 5.62
C GLN A 104 9.44 -18.45 5.34
N CYS A 105 10.32 -18.95 6.20
CA CYS A 105 11.75 -18.83 6.04
C CYS A 105 12.37 -20.22 5.88
N ALA A 106 13.28 -20.37 4.92
CA ALA A 106 13.99 -21.63 4.68
C ALA A 106 15.00 -21.96 5.79
N ILE A 107 15.41 -20.94 6.55
CA ILE A 107 16.38 -21.04 7.64
C ILE A 107 15.61 -20.87 8.95
N ASP A 108 16.03 -21.53 10.00
CA ASP A 108 15.41 -21.38 11.31
C ASP A 108 15.48 -19.93 11.79
N LEU A 109 14.38 -19.45 12.35
CA LEU A 109 14.29 -18.12 12.94
C LEU A 109 14.57 -18.17 14.44
N GLY A 110 15.32 -17.19 14.93
CA GLY A 110 15.42 -16.96 16.37
C GLY A 110 14.09 -16.47 16.95
N ALA A 111 13.99 -16.42 18.28
CA ALA A 111 12.73 -16.05 18.95
C ALA A 111 12.27 -14.64 18.56
N GLU A 112 13.16 -13.67 18.54
CA GLU A 112 12.84 -12.28 18.22
C GLU A 112 12.51 -12.11 16.74
N GLU A 113 13.18 -12.86 15.86
CA GLU A 113 12.88 -12.87 14.44
C GLU A 113 11.48 -13.46 14.17
N ALA A 114 11.15 -14.56 14.83
CA ALA A 114 9.83 -15.18 14.70
C ALA A 114 8.73 -14.25 15.21
N GLU A 115 8.97 -13.55 16.32
CA GLU A 115 8.03 -12.56 16.85
C GLU A 115 7.83 -11.39 15.89
N ALA A 116 8.89 -10.86 15.30
CA ALA A 116 8.81 -9.79 14.31
C ALA A 116 8.01 -10.23 13.08
N LEU A 117 8.24 -11.45 12.61
CA LEU A 117 7.49 -12.01 11.48
C LEU A 117 6.00 -12.14 11.81
N ALA A 118 5.68 -12.67 12.99
CA ALA A 118 4.29 -12.80 13.42
C ALA A 118 3.60 -11.44 13.52
N MET A 119 4.27 -10.43 14.07
CA MET A 119 3.74 -9.06 14.10
C MET A 119 3.45 -8.52 12.71
N ALA A 120 4.38 -8.70 11.78
CA ALA A 120 4.19 -8.24 10.39
C ALA A 120 3.00 -8.93 9.73
N MET A 121 2.76 -10.21 10.01
CA MET A 121 1.63 -10.95 9.46
C MET A 121 0.31 -10.69 10.19
N GLY A 122 0.32 -9.91 11.25
CA GLY A 122 -0.89 -9.59 12.02
C GLY A 122 -1.33 -10.69 12.97
N GLU A 123 -0.40 -11.51 13.36
CA GLU A 123 -0.65 -12.61 14.29
C GLU A 123 -0.35 -12.25 15.74
#